data_dd7a509343329ab104b9b3bda126f1c7
#
_entry.id   dd7a509343329ab104b9b3bda126f1c7
#
_cell.length_a   1.000
_cell.length_b   1.000
_cell.length_c   1.000
_cell.angle_alpha   90.00
_cell.angle_beta   90.00
_cell.angle_gamma   90.00
#
_symmetry.space_group_name_H-M   'P 1'
#
loop_
_entity.id
_entity.type
_entity.pdbx_description
1 polymer ?
#
loop_
_entity_poly.entity_id
_entity_poly.type
_entity_poly.pdbx_seq_one_letter_code
_entity_poly.pdbx_strand_id
1 'polypeptide(L)' 'MAKGTTERVRKAEDKALESLDYILETIPTPDFVEVVGRVGGDTVTYRVYDDGSMYER' A
#
# COMPACT_ATOMS: atom_id res chain seq x y z
N MET A 1 12.15 -11.56 13.00
CA MET A 1 12.06 -10.13 13.23
C MET A 1 11.09 -9.47 12.27
N ALA A 2 10.25 -8.63 12.78
CA ALA A 2 9.28 -7.95 11.96
C ALA A 2 9.86 -6.75 11.23
N LYS A 3 11.13 -6.47 11.42
CA LYS A 3 11.76 -5.28 10.91
C LYS A 3 11.66 -5.14 9.39
N GLY A 4 11.99 -6.19 8.66
CA GLY A 4 11.89 -6.16 7.20
C GLY A 4 10.48 -6.01 6.73
N THR A 5 9.54 -6.67 7.42
CA THR A 5 8.13 -6.59 7.09
C THR A 5 7.59 -5.19 7.36
N THR A 6 7.99 -4.60 8.48
CA THR A 6 7.56 -3.26 8.84
C THR A 6 8.03 -2.24 7.81
N GLU A 7 9.28 -2.36 7.40
CA GLU A 7 9.85 -1.45 6.40
C GLU A 7 9.16 -1.61 5.06
N ARG A 8 8.86 -2.83 4.68
CA ARG A 8 8.16 -3.14 3.45
C ARG A 8 6.77 -2.53 3.42
N VAL A 9 6.03 -2.66 4.52
CA VAL A 9 4.69 -2.10 4.65
C VAL A 9 4.75 -0.57 4.59
N ARG A 10 5.71 0.02 5.30
CA ARG A 10 5.86 1.46 5.34
C ARG A 10 6.17 2.04 3.95
N LYS A 11 7.04 1.39 3.20
CA LYS A 11 7.35 1.84 1.84
C LYS A 11 6.13 1.75 0.95
N ALA A 12 5.35 0.68 1.11
CA ALA A 12 4.14 0.51 0.32
C ALA A 12 3.12 1.59 0.65
N GLU A 13 2.96 1.90 1.93
CA GLU A 13 2.04 2.95 2.35
C GLU A 13 2.47 4.31 1.83
N ASP A 14 3.76 4.62 1.89
CA ASP A 14 4.28 5.87 1.37
C ASP A 14 4.02 5.99 -0.12
N LYS A 15 4.21 4.90 -0.84
CA LYS A 15 3.96 4.88 -2.27
C LYS A 15 2.49 5.11 -2.59
N ALA A 16 1.61 4.41 -1.87
CA ALA A 16 0.18 4.53 -2.10
C ALA A 16 -0.34 5.91 -1.72
N LEU A 17 0.24 6.54 -0.71
CA LEU A 17 -0.18 7.87 -0.28
C LEU A 17 0.09 8.93 -1.32
N GLU A 18 0.91 8.66 -2.32
CA GLU A 18 1.10 9.58 -3.43
C GLU A 18 -0.21 9.76 -4.22
N SER A 19 -1.09 8.76 -4.14
CA SER A 19 -2.35 8.78 -4.88
C SER A 19 -3.58 8.74 -3.98
N LEU A 20 -3.41 8.57 -2.68
CA LEU A 20 -4.51 8.46 -1.74
C LEU A 20 -4.54 9.64 -0.78
N ASP A 21 -5.73 10.00 -0.33
CA ASP A 21 -5.87 11.04 0.69
C ASP A 21 -5.47 10.48 2.05
N TYR A 22 -5.88 9.24 2.34
CA TYR A 22 -5.49 8.57 3.57
C TYR A 22 -5.72 7.06 3.41
N ILE A 23 -5.10 6.29 4.29
CA ILE A 23 -5.13 4.82 4.24
C ILE A 23 -6.14 4.30 5.25
N LEU A 24 -6.96 3.34 4.82
CA LEU A 24 -7.93 2.68 5.69
C LEU A 24 -7.36 1.37 6.23
N GLU A 25 -6.65 0.62 5.40
CA GLU A 25 -6.18 -0.71 5.78
C GLU A 25 -4.96 -1.08 4.95
N THR A 26 -4.05 -1.84 5.54
CA THR A 26 -2.88 -2.35 4.84
C THR A 26 -2.80 -3.84 5.05
N ILE A 27 -2.67 -4.60 3.96
CA ILE A 27 -2.66 -6.07 4.01
C ILE A 27 -1.39 -6.56 3.32
N PRO A 28 -0.36 -6.95 4.07
CA PRO A 28 0.86 -7.48 3.44
C PRO A 28 0.65 -8.90 2.96
N THR A 29 1.19 -9.20 1.78
CA THR A 29 1.18 -10.56 1.22
C THR A 29 2.61 -10.90 0.81
N PRO A 30 2.90 -12.17 0.52
CA PRO A 30 4.26 -12.53 0.10
C PRO A 30 4.72 -11.82 -1.17
N ASP A 31 3.80 -11.52 -2.09
CA ASP A 31 4.17 -10.94 -3.38
C ASP A 31 4.04 -9.43 -3.44
N PHE A 32 3.16 -8.85 -2.62
CA PHE A 32 2.90 -7.42 -2.64
C PHE A 32 2.28 -6.99 -1.31
N VAL A 33 2.12 -5.68 -1.16
CA VAL A 33 1.37 -5.14 -0.03
C VAL A 33 0.14 -4.46 -0.60
N GLU A 34 -1.02 -4.86 -0.13
CA GLU A 34 -2.28 -4.27 -0.58
C GLU A 34 -2.63 -3.11 0.34
N VAL A 35 -2.87 -1.94 -0.23
CA VAL A 35 -3.19 -0.74 0.54
C VAL A 35 -4.55 -0.23 0.12
N VAL A 36 -5.47 -0.21 1.07
CA VAL A 36 -6.84 0.27 0.84
C VAL A 36 -6.94 1.67 1.42
N GLY A 37 -7.41 2.60 0.62
CA GLY A 37 -7.53 3.99 1.08
C GLY A 37 -8.65 4.73 0.37
N ARG A 38 -8.71 6.02 0.65
CA ARG A 38 -9.75 6.88 0.08
C ARG A 38 -9.11 8.01 -0.70
N VAL A 39 -9.72 8.34 -1.81
CA VAL A 39 -9.32 9.50 -2.60
C VAL A 39 -10.57 10.07 -3.24
N GLY A 40 -10.79 11.38 -3.01
CA GLY A 40 -11.96 12.05 -3.57
C GLY A 40 -13.28 11.44 -3.16
N GLY A 41 -13.34 10.82 -1.98
CA GLY A 41 -14.57 10.19 -1.49
C GLY A 41 -14.76 8.75 -1.93
N ASP A 42 -13.90 8.24 -2.79
CA ASP A 42 -13.98 6.86 -3.28
C ASP A 42 -12.97 5.97 -2.57
N THR A 43 -13.35 4.71 -2.39
CA THR A 43 -12.45 3.71 -1.82
C THR A 43 -11.68 3.06 -2.96
N VAL A 44 -10.36 3.06 -2.84
CA VAL A 44 -9.47 2.52 -3.86
C VAL A 44 -8.49 1.56 -3.21
N THR A 45 -8.16 0.48 -3.91
CA THR A 45 -7.18 -0.50 -3.44
C THR A 45 -6.00 -0.53 -4.39
N TYR A 46 -4.80 -0.39 -3.85
CA TYR A 46 -3.57 -0.49 -4.63
C TYR A 46 -2.77 -1.70 -4.19
N ARG A 47 -2.09 -2.31 -5.15
CA ARG A 47 -1.12 -3.38 -4.87
C ARG A 47 0.25 -2.81 -5.16
N VAL A 48 1.08 -2.74 -4.13
CA VAL A 48 2.43 -2.21 -4.23
C VAL A 48 3.41 -3.38 -4.15
N TYR A 49 4.17 -3.57 -5.22
CA TYR A 49 5.12 -4.68 -5.30
C TYR A 49 6.48 -4.26 -4.75
N ASP A 50 7.30 -5.24 -4.41
CA ASP A 50 8.58 -4.98 -3.78
C ASP A 50 9.56 -4.24 -4.68
N ASP A 51 9.35 -4.30 -6.00
CA ASP A 51 10.20 -3.57 -6.94
C ASP A 51 9.81 -2.11 -7.09
N GLY A 52 8.80 -1.67 -6.36
CA GLY A 52 8.35 -0.28 -6.40
C GLY A 52 7.19 -0.02 -7.35
N SER A 53 6.74 -1.03 -8.08
CA SER A 53 5.59 -0.84 -8.97
C SER A 53 4.30 -0.86 -8.15
N MET A 54 3.30 -0.13 -8.64
CA MET A 54 2.02 -0.01 -7.96
C MET A 54 0.91 -0.08 -8.99
N TYR A 55 -0.10 -0.88 -8.70
CA TYR A 55 -1.24 -1.05 -9.59
C TYR A 55 -2.54 -0.94 -8.81
N GLU A 56 -3.51 -0.30 -9.42
CA GLU A 56 -4.84 -0.23 -8.85
C GLU A 56 -5.55 -1.55 -9.11
N ARG A 57 -6.16 -2.07 -8.07
CA ARG A 57 -6.88 -3.33 -8.16
C ARG A 57 -8.25 -3.16 -8.82
#